data_4a363ab553ee0ddec40fe3bc3145aba5
#
_entry.id   4a363ab553ee0ddec40fe3bc3145aba5
#
_cell.length_a   1.000
_cell.length_b   1.000
_cell.length_c   1.000
_cell.angle_alpha   90.00
_cell.angle_beta   90.00
_cell.angle_gamma   90.00
#
_symmetry.space_group_name_H-M   'P 1'
#
loop_
_entity.id
_entity.type
_entity.pdbx_description
1 polymer ?
#
loop_
_entity_poly.entity_id
_entity_poly.type
_entity_poly.pdbx_seq_one_letter_code
_entity_poly.pdbx_strand_id
1 'polypeptide(L)'
;MERRLLYSVAALAMMLGSSTQSFAQSVETQNRFLVKSVTLGSQMGDVPEDLDSKREYYYYNTDNKLVGSSTFGRKYTDEGYSDEFSLTNIIKSVFDADGKMTNKDSYQWGDYDDGDFAFHKTYNCESYTYDAQGRLATDTTSMRINEYTYNDDGTLAKVTSYSKQTKKLAQEITYSYEEGRATHYSSTGKYYEFEADLKYDADGNKIEEYQYTVSGEVKKPKQREVWTYTDGVLTLHMKYRYDSKGTEIPDTKTEYVPVGGNMNLMDVSDYSYNATKEQWSKWGLTVRNTYRNFSGLKDATSMMLLSATPDKTLKNTINLKFTTPQAGLVHGCKFVVYRDCVALDTLELADVMNTATKQCTYQDKELKNSTYTYFVQPLFALTNGEIATPTADSEWVGYYSTTPMDVNVALAKELPAVTDLKFVSGEVKRVGSIVNPMVEYYANLEWKNPENLEELGFVKNSLAFVGKGLADVETKDPTVNTAKVQIMDDEVELYVITSYKYGKAYSNSITVKITDIEVPDGVDAVSVDGAVKATFAHDLVQLSEAANVSVYSAAGAKVYAKQNVSSVNLAQLPASIYIICIEKGGKQNLYKYNVKR
;
A
#
# COMPACT_ATOMS: atom_id res chain seq x y z
N MET A 1 -11.28 1.13 -22.31
CA MET A 1 -9.86 1.32 -21.94
C MET A 1 -9.57 2.75 -21.45
N GLU A 2 -10.30 3.77 -21.89
CA GLU A 2 -10.11 5.17 -21.47
C GLU A 2 -10.59 5.52 -20.05
N ARG A 3 -11.57 4.79 -19.49
CA ARG A 3 -12.06 5.05 -18.12
C ARG A 3 -11.10 4.67 -16.99
N ARG A 4 -10.12 3.78 -17.22
CA ARG A 4 -9.11 3.41 -16.21
C ARG A 4 -7.96 4.41 -16.09
N LEU A 5 -7.71 5.21 -17.11
CA LEU A 5 -6.68 6.26 -17.06
C LEU A 5 -7.13 7.49 -16.26
N LEU A 6 -8.43 7.79 -16.22
CA LEU A 6 -8.98 8.93 -15.47
C LEU A 6 -8.88 8.74 -13.93
N TYR A 7 -9.01 7.49 -13.44
CA TYR A 7 -8.86 7.19 -12.00
C TYR A 7 -7.42 7.34 -11.51
N SER A 8 -6.43 7.09 -12.35
CA SER A 8 -5.02 7.23 -12.00
C SER A 8 -4.57 8.70 -11.92
N VAL A 9 -5.20 9.60 -12.67
CA VAL A 9 -4.86 11.03 -12.67
C VAL A 9 -5.48 11.76 -11.46
N ALA A 10 -6.70 11.41 -11.05
CA ALA A 10 -7.33 11.98 -9.85
C ALA A 10 -6.65 11.52 -8.55
N ALA A 11 -6.26 10.24 -8.47
CA ALA A 11 -5.46 9.71 -7.34
C ALA A 11 -4.06 10.34 -7.28
N LEU A 12 -3.48 10.70 -8.42
CA LEU A 12 -2.17 11.34 -8.50
C LEU A 12 -2.21 12.82 -8.05
N ALA A 13 -3.31 13.53 -8.31
CA ALA A 13 -3.52 14.91 -7.84
C ALA A 13 -3.74 14.95 -6.31
N MET A 14 -4.41 13.93 -5.73
CA MET A 14 -4.56 13.81 -4.27
C MET A 14 -3.24 13.45 -3.57
N MET A 15 -2.34 12.69 -4.21
CA MET A 15 -1.03 12.37 -3.62
C MET A 15 -0.04 13.54 -3.70
N LEU A 16 -0.16 14.42 -4.68
CA LEU A 16 0.65 15.66 -4.75
C LEU A 16 0.17 16.71 -3.73
N GLY A 17 -1.12 16.71 -3.39
CA GLY A 17 -1.68 17.57 -2.33
C GLY A 17 -1.23 17.18 -0.93
N SER A 18 -0.95 15.90 -0.64
CA SER A 18 -0.63 15.47 0.72
C SER A 18 0.82 15.76 1.13
N SER A 19 1.79 15.73 0.21
CA SER A 19 3.18 16.06 0.55
C SER A 19 3.45 17.57 0.59
N THR A 20 2.76 18.37 -0.23
CA THR A 20 2.85 19.83 -0.17
C THR A 20 1.99 20.44 0.94
N GLN A 21 0.89 19.78 1.35
CA GLN A 21 0.08 20.23 2.50
C GLN A 21 0.83 20.17 3.84
N SER A 22 1.82 19.29 4.00
CA SER A 22 2.57 19.21 5.26
C SER A 22 3.45 20.45 5.53
N PHE A 23 3.82 21.20 4.50
CA PHE A 23 4.63 22.42 4.63
C PHE A 23 3.84 23.72 4.55
N ALA A 24 2.61 23.67 4.03
CA ALA A 24 1.72 24.82 3.93
C ALA A 24 0.57 24.78 4.95
N GLN A 25 0.65 23.91 5.95
CA GLN A 25 -0.29 23.97 7.06
C GLN A 25 -0.13 25.31 7.76
N SER A 26 -1.13 26.16 7.60
CA SER A 26 -1.24 27.44 8.30
C SER A 26 -1.14 27.20 9.81
N VAL A 27 -0.64 28.17 10.52
CA VAL A 27 -0.43 28.20 11.97
C VAL A 27 -1.70 27.81 12.76
N GLU A 28 -2.88 27.97 12.16
CA GLU A 28 -4.17 27.71 12.82
C GLU A 28 -4.61 26.24 12.88
N THR A 29 -4.17 25.40 11.97
CA THR A 29 -4.43 23.96 12.10
C THR A 29 -3.59 23.30 13.20
N GLN A 30 -2.66 24.02 13.80
CA GLN A 30 -1.73 23.49 14.80
C GLN A 30 -2.40 22.90 16.05
N ASN A 31 -3.65 23.27 16.34
CA ASN A 31 -4.36 22.80 17.54
C ASN A 31 -5.62 21.98 17.25
N ARG A 32 -5.96 21.77 15.97
CA ARG A 32 -7.17 21.06 15.58
C ARG A 32 -6.79 19.78 14.84
N PHE A 33 -6.94 18.64 15.51
CA PHE A 33 -6.50 17.34 15.02
C PHE A 33 -7.67 16.47 14.63
N LEU A 34 -7.61 15.84 13.47
CA LEU A 34 -8.55 14.83 13.04
C LEU A 34 -8.33 13.56 13.88
N VAL A 35 -9.28 13.18 14.72
CA VAL A 35 -9.16 12.00 15.59
C VAL A 35 -10.01 10.83 15.12
N LYS A 36 -11.04 11.09 14.32
CA LYS A 36 -11.91 10.05 13.76
C LYS A 36 -12.51 10.51 12.44
N SER A 37 -12.55 9.60 11.47
CA SER A 37 -13.33 9.74 10.24
C SER A 37 -14.30 8.58 10.12
N VAL A 38 -15.52 8.86 9.67
CA VAL A 38 -16.57 7.87 9.42
C VAL A 38 -17.09 8.08 8.00
N THR A 39 -17.00 7.06 7.16
CA THR A 39 -17.64 7.08 5.84
C THR A 39 -19.07 6.61 5.99
N LEU A 40 -20.03 7.40 5.51
CA LEU A 40 -21.46 7.13 5.56
C LEU A 40 -21.96 6.54 4.25
N GLY A 41 -22.77 5.49 4.34
CA GLY A 41 -23.32 4.80 3.17
C GLY A 41 -22.32 3.91 2.43
N SER A 42 -22.75 3.33 1.32
CA SER A 42 -21.90 2.57 0.39
C SER A 42 -22.14 3.01 -1.05
N GLN A 43 -21.13 2.81 -1.91
CA GLN A 43 -21.24 3.17 -3.34
C GLN A 43 -22.29 2.34 -4.10
N MET A 44 -22.62 1.15 -3.60
CA MET A 44 -23.63 0.27 -4.18
C MET A 44 -25.03 0.51 -3.62
N GLY A 45 -25.15 1.35 -2.56
CA GLY A 45 -26.44 1.68 -1.92
C GLY A 45 -26.95 0.61 -0.97
N ASP A 46 -26.17 -0.43 -0.70
CA ASP A 46 -26.52 -1.52 0.22
C ASP A 46 -26.23 -1.19 1.70
N VAL A 47 -25.56 -0.08 1.98
CA VAL A 47 -25.53 0.57 3.30
C VAL A 47 -26.24 1.92 3.19
N PRO A 48 -27.28 2.19 4.01
CA PRO A 48 -27.98 3.46 4.05
C PRO A 48 -27.03 4.66 4.24
N GLU A 49 -27.36 5.81 3.63
CA GLU A 49 -26.51 7.01 3.63
C GLU A 49 -26.25 7.62 5.02
N ASP A 50 -27.01 7.26 6.02
CA ASP A 50 -26.87 7.69 7.41
C ASP A 50 -26.10 6.69 8.29
N LEU A 51 -25.79 5.51 7.78
CA LEU A 51 -25.06 4.48 8.50
C LEU A 51 -23.57 4.44 8.13
N ASP A 52 -22.75 4.12 9.13
CA ASP A 52 -21.31 3.96 8.96
C ASP A 52 -20.98 2.75 8.07
N SER A 53 -20.21 2.93 7.02
CA SER A 53 -19.60 1.83 6.25
C SER A 53 -18.14 1.60 6.59
N LYS A 54 -17.45 2.66 7.01
CA LYS A 54 -16.03 2.64 7.37
C LYS A 54 -15.78 3.59 8.53
N ARG A 55 -14.89 3.21 9.45
CA ARG A 55 -14.40 4.03 10.55
C ARG A 55 -12.89 4.07 10.53
N GLU A 56 -12.30 5.24 10.74
CA GLU A 56 -10.87 5.43 10.82
C GLU A 56 -10.53 6.27 12.05
N TYR A 57 -9.55 5.83 12.85
CA TYR A 57 -9.10 6.47 14.07
C TYR A 57 -7.66 6.89 13.94
N TYR A 58 -7.31 8.09 14.42
CA TYR A 58 -5.99 8.69 14.33
C TYR A 58 -5.44 8.95 15.73
N TYR A 59 -4.18 8.62 15.95
CA TYR A 59 -3.52 8.71 17.25
C TYR A 59 -2.32 9.64 17.16
N TYR A 60 -2.17 10.55 18.13
CA TYR A 60 -1.12 11.56 18.16
C TYR A 60 -0.35 11.45 19.47
N ASN A 61 0.97 11.78 19.46
CA ASN A 61 1.76 11.94 20.67
C ASN A 61 1.73 13.40 21.17
N THR A 62 2.38 13.65 22.32
CA THR A 62 2.46 14.99 22.94
C THR A 62 3.19 16.04 22.09
N ASP A 63 3.94 15.61 21.07
CA ASP A 63 4.59 16.50 20.10
C ASP A 63 3.71 16.79 18.89
N ASN A 64 2.41 16.46 18.97
CA ASN A 64 1.43 16.60 17.90
C ASN A 64 1.78 15.79 16.63
N LYS A 65 2.58 14.72 16.77
CA LYS A 65 2.92 13.85 15.66
C LYS A 65 1.96 12.69 15.58
N LEU A 66 1.47 12.40 14.38
CA LEU A 66 0.65 11.21 14.12
C LEU A 66 1.50 9.96 14.36
N VAL A 67 1.15 9.14 15.36
CA VAL A 67 1.85 7.90 15.68
C VAL A 67 1.26 6.70 14.97
N GLY A 68 0.02 6.80 14.51
CA GLY A 68 -0.61 5.78 13.69
C GLY A 68 -2.10 6.01 13.49
N SER A 69 -2.69 5.14 12.68
CA SER A 69 -4.14 5.07 12.51
C SER A 69 -4.61 3.62 12.34
N SER A 70 -5.87 3.38 12.65
CA SER A 70 -6.55 2.10 12.41
C SER A 70 -7.85 2.32 11.64
N THR A 71 -8.11 1.49 10.65
CA THR A 71 -9.29 1.55 9.80
C THR A 71 -10.12 0.28 9.97
N PHE A 72 -11.41 0.45 10.18
CA PHE A 72 -12.38 -0.63 10.30
C PHE A 72 -13.42 -0.50 9.19
N GLY A 73 -13.70 -1.60 8.50
CA GLY A 73 -14.78 -1.72 7.53
C GLY A 73 -15.91 -2.58 8.07
N ARG A 74 -17.15 -2.34 7.62
CA ARG A 74 -18.25 -3.27 7.87
C ARG A 74 -17.94 -4.61 7.25
N LYS A 75 -18.25 -5.69 7.96
CA LYS A 75 -18.17 -7.05 7.41
C LYS A 75 -19.25 -7.25 6.34
N TYR A 76 -18.87 -7.86 5.25
CA TYR A 76 -19.79 -8.35 4.23
C TYR A 76 -20.09 -9.83 4.49
N THR A 77 -21.38 -10.17 4.49
CA THR A 77 -21.86 -11.55 4.65
C THR A 77 -22.72 -11.93 3.46
N ASP A 78 -23.14 -13.17 3.37
CA ASP A 78 -24.06 -13.65 2.31
C ASP A 78 -25.42 -12.92 2.32
N GLU A 79 -25.77 -12.30 3.44
CA GLU A 79 -27.00 -11.51 3.63
C GLU A 79 -26.77 -10.00 3.36
N GLY A 80 -25.54 -9.57 3.02
CA GLY A 80 -25.14 -8.20 2.82
C GLY A 80 -24.21 -7.66 3.93
N TYR A 81 -24.17 -6.33 4.11
CA TYR A 81 -23.37 -5.72 5.16
C TYR A 81 -23.96 -5.95 6.56
N SER A 82 -23.15 -6.49 7.45
CA SER A 82 -23.51 -6.67 8.86
C SER A 82 -23.28 -5.39 9.67
N ASP A 83 -23.77 -5.34 10.91
CA ASP A 83 -23.47 -4.25 11.86
C ASP A 83 -22.08 -4.39 12.51
N GLU A 84 -21.37 -5.49 12.23
CA GLU A 84 -20.03 -5.73 12.74
C GLU A 84 -18.97 -5.03 11.89
N PHE A 85 -17.95 -4.51 12.57
CA PHE A 85 -16.77 -3.92 11.95
C PHE A 85 -15.56 -4.81 12.19
N SER A 86 -14.77 -4.97 11.15
CA SER A 86 -13.46 -5.61 11.24
C SER A 86 -12.35 -4.64 10.87
N LEU A 87 -11.21 -4.80 11.51
CA LEU A 87 -10.02 -4.04 11.21
C LEU A 87 -9.52 -4.40 9.79
N THR A 88 -9.32 -3.39 8.96
CA THR A 88 -8.91 -3.57 7.55
C THR A 88 -7.52 -3.03 7.26
N ASN A 89 -7.15 -1.91 7.88
CA ASN A 89 -5.87 -1.27 7.64
C ASN A 89 -5.29 -0.70 8.93
N ILE A 90 -3.95 -0.73 9.02
CA ILE A 90 -3.18 -0.05 10.05
C ILE A 90 -2.10 0.79 9.38
N ILE A 91 -1.89 1.99 9.88
CA ILE A 91 -0.72 2.81 9.56
C ILE A 91 0.09 2.96 10.85
N LYS A 92 1.39 2.69 10.78
CA LYS A 92 2.34 2.88 11.89
C LYS A 92 3.37 3.93 11.49
N SER A 93 3.59 4.91 12.34
CA SER A 93 4.72 5.83 12.21
C SER A 93 5.89 5.33 13.03
N VAL A 94 7.06 5.23 12.42
CA VAL A 94 8.32 4.82 13.07
C VAL A 94 9.17 6.06 13.25
N PHE A 95 9.73 6.23 14.45
CA PHE A 95 10.53 7.39 14.83
C PHE A 95 11.94 6.96 15.18
N ASP A 96 12.93 7.81 14.91
CA ASP A 96 14.30 7.66 15.41
C ASP A 96 14.42 8.11 16.88
N ALA A 97 15.63 8.03 17.42
CA ALA A 97 15.93 8.43 18.79
C ALA A 97 15.72 9.94 19.05
N ASP A 98 15.77 10.76 18.01
CA ASP A 98 15.54 12.21 18.07
C ASP A 98 14.05 12.57 17.88
N GLY A 99 13.17 11.56 17.78
CA GLY A 99 11.73 11.73 17.59
C GLY A 99 11.35 12.22 16.19
N LYS A 100 12.21 12.02 15.18
CA LYS A 100 11.89 12.28 13.77
C LYS A 100 11.30 11.03 13.14
N MET A 101 10.22 11.19 12.37
CA MET A 101 9.57 10.08 11.68
C MET A 101 10.44 9.57 10.54
N THR A 102 10.93 8.34 10.62
CA THR A 102 11.76 7.70 9.59
C THR A 102 10.95 6.90 8.59
N ASN A 103 9.83 6.35 9.03
CA ASN A 103 8.96 5.54 8.18
C ASN A 103 7.48 5.75 8.54
N LYS A 104 6.63 5.56 7.54
CA LYS A 104 5.20 5.39 7.69
C LYS A 104 4.84 4.09 7.02
N ASP A 105 4.63 3.08 7.83
CA ASP A 105 4.36 1.73 7.38
C ASP A 105 2.86 1.49 7.31
N SER A 106 2.39 1.03 6.15
CA SER A 106 1.00 0.69 5.92
C SER A 106 0.84 -0.82 5.87
N TYR A 107 -0.15 -1.33 6.60
CA TYR A 107 -0.50 -2.75 6.67
C TYR A 107 -1.96 -2.91 6.31
N GLN A 108 -2.24 -3.88 5.49
CA GLN A 108 -3.59 -4.25 5.10
C GLN A 108 -3.92 -5.63 5.64
N TRP A 109 -5.14 -5.75 6.13
CA TRP A 109 -5.71 -7.02 6.51
C TRP A 109 -6.00 -7.85 5.27
N GLY A 110 -5.52 -9.06 5.24
CA GLY A 110 -5.77 -10.02 4.18
C GLY A 110 -5.87 -11.41 4.75
N ASP A 111 -6.84 -12.16 4.28
CA ASP A 111 -6.96 -13.58 4.51
C ASP A 111 -5.99 -14.30 3.56
N TYR A 112 -4.71 -14.27 3.91
CA TYR A 112 -3.70 -15.03 3.16
C TYR A 112 -3.31 -16.32 3.86
N ASP A 113 -3.84 -16.56 5.04
CA ASP A 113 -3.50 -17.73 5.83
C ASP A 113 -4.71 -18.22 6.63
N ASP A 114 -5.45 -19.19 6.10
CA ASP A 114 -6.37 -20.12 6.79
C ASP A 114 -6.70 -19.83 8.27
N GLY A 115 -7.39 -18.73 8.53
CA GLY A 115 -7.89 -18.36 9.85
C GLY A 115 -6.89 -17.67 10.77
N ASP A 116 -5.62 -17.55 10.41
CA ASP A 116 -4.67 -16.70 11.09
C ASP A 116 -4.63 -15.33 10.41
N PHE A 117 -5.37 -14.42 10.96
CA PHE A 117 -5.37 -13.03 10.54
C PHE A 117 -3.95 -12.44 10.65
N ALA A 118 -3.36 -12.09 9.54
CA ALA A 118 -2.09 -11.41 9.49
C ALA A 118 -2.23 -10.07 8.75
N PHE A 119 -1.69 -9.00 9.34
CA PHE A 119 -1.47 -7.76 8.63
C PHE A 119 -0.24 -7.89 7.76
N HIS A 120 -0.42 -7.69 6.46
CA HIS A 120 0.68 -7.66 5.51
C HIS A 120 1.09 -6.23 5.24
N LYS A 121 2.39 -5.98 5.36
CA LYS A 121 2.96 -4.69 4.98
C LYS A 121 2.69 -4.46 3.50
N THR A 122 2.04 -3.36 3.18
CA THR A 122 1.69 -3.02 1.79
C THR A 122 2.86 -2.32 1.09
N TYR A 123 2.78 -2.20 -0.23
CA TYR A 123 3.71 -1.39 -1.01
C TYR A 123 3.54 0.13 -0.77
N ASN A 124 2.48 0.56 -0.09
CA ASN A 124 2.19 1.97 0.21
C ASN A 124 2.93 2.49 1.45
N CYS A 125 4.14 1.97 1.71
CA CYS A 125 4.99 2.48 2.78
C CYS A 125 5.79 3.68 2.30
N GLU A 126 6.00 4.62 3.22
CA GLU A 126 6.79 5.83 3.00
C GLU A 126 8.04 5.79 3.88
N SER A 127 9.16 6.34 3.41
CA SER A 127 10.37 6.51 4.20
C SER A 127 10.90 7.93 4.07
N TYR A 128 11.54 8.44 5.14
CA TYR A 128 11.95 9.81 5.26
C TYR A 128 13.41 9.90 5.72
N THR A 129 14.15 10.85 5.16
CA THR A 129 15.48 11.21 5.65
C THR A 129 15.55 12.71 5.92
N TYR A 130 16.50 13.12 6.74
CA TYR A 130 16.63 14.50 7.18
C TYR A 130 18.05 15.01 6.93
N ASP A 131 18.17 16.30 6.68
CA ASP A 131 19.45 16.98 6.54
C ASP A 131 20.10 17.23 7.93
N ALA A 132 21.32 17.81 7.92
CA ALA A 132 22.05 18.10 9.14
C ALA A 132 21.34 19.14 10.06
N GLN A 133 20.44 19.93 9.51
CA GLN A 133 19.61 20.91 10.24
C GLN A 133 18.30 20.28 10.73
N GLY A 134 18.06 19.01 10.42
CA GLY A 134 16.86 18.29 10.84
C GLY A 134 15.63 18.55 9.98
N ARG A 135 15.79 19.17 8.81
CA ARG A 135 14.71 19.39 7.83
C ARG A 135 14.59 18.15 6.94
N LEU A 136 13.40 17.90 6.38
CA LEU A 136 13.16 16.79 5.47
C LEU A 136 14.09 16.87 4.25
N ALA A 137 14.95 15.88 4.05
CA ALA A 137 15.85 15.82 2.90
C ALA A 137 15.27 14.98 1.77
N THR A 138 14.68 13.82 2.10
CA THR A 138 14.00 12.98 1.12
C THR A 138 12.75 12.34 1.71
N ASP A 139 11.75 12.11 0.88
CA ASP A 139 10.73 11.09 1.12
C ASP A 139 10.68 10.09 -0.03
N THR A 140 10.32 8.86 0.29
CA THR A 140 10.15 7.80 -0.70
C THR A 140 8.79 7.15 -0.50
N THR A 141 7.98 7.14 -1.55
CA THR A 141 6.69 6.45 -1.61
C THR A 141 6.81 5.16 -2.43
N SER A 142 5.70 4.48 -2.66
CA SER A 142 5.64 3.31 -3.57
C SER A 142 6.07 3.65 -5.00
N MET A 143 5.84 4.88 -5.46
CA MET A 143 6.03 5.29 -6.86
C MET A 143 7.16 6.28 -7.08
N ARG A 144 7.48 7.12 -6.07
CA ARG A 144 8.36 8.29 -6.22
C ARG A 144 9.40 8.38 -5.12
N ILE A 145 10.49 9.07 -5.45
CA ILE A 145 11.48 9.58 -4.52
C ILE A 145 11.46 11.09 -4.71
N ASN A 146 11.20 11.83 -3.64
CA ASN A 146 11.24 13.29 -3.61
C ASN A 146 12.48 13.75 -2.84
N GLU A 147 13.18 14.72 -3.39
CA GLU A 147 14.34 15.38 -2.78
C GLU A 147 13.98 16.83 -2.51
N TYR A 148 14.33 17.33 -1.35
CA TYR A 148 13.99 18.66 -0.85
C TYR A 148 15.24 19.50 -0.70
N THR A 149 15.22 20.70 -1.25
CA THR A 149 16.27 21.71 -1.05
C THR A 149 15.68 22.97 -0.44
N TYR A 150 16.48 23.69 0.31
CA TYR A 150 16.03 24.82 1.10
C TYR A 150 16.87 26.06 0.81
N ASN A 151 16.25 27.23 0.95
CA ASN A 151 16.93 28.52 0.96
C ASN A 151 17.73 28.69 2.26
N ASP A 152 18.61 29.70 2.30
CA ASP A 152 19.43 30.03 3.47
C ASP A 152 18.58 30.42 4.70
N ASP A 153 17.38 30.96 4.49
CA ASP A 153 16.43 31.31 5.55
C ASP A 153 15.63 30.12 6.07
N GLY A 154 15.84 28.91 5.49
CA GLY A 154 15.16 27.69 5.87
C GLY A 154 13.84 27.44 5.15
N THR A 155 13.37 28.33 4.29
CA THR A 155 12.18 28.08 3.45
C THR A 155 12.49 27.05 2.37
N LEU A 156 11.47 26.29 1.93
CA LEU A 156 11.61 25.26 0.90
C LEU A 156 11.90 25.89 -0.46
N ALA A 157 13.10 25.68 -1.01
CA ALA A 157 13.46 26.21 -2.33
C ALA A 157 12.89 25.37 -3.45
N LYS A 158 13.05 24.03 -3.35
CA LYS A 158 12.71 23.13 -4.46
C LYS A 158 12.38 21.72 -3.98
N VAL A 159 11.46 21.07 -4.70
CA VAL A 159 11.18 19.63 -4.62
C VAL A 159 11.51 19.00 -5.97
N THR A 160 12.38 17.99 -5.99
CA THR A 160 12.72 17.23 -7.18
C THR A 160 12.19 15.80 -7.03
N SER A 161 11.28 15.40 -7.90
CA SER A 161 10.62 14.09 -7.85
C SER A 161 11.16 13.17 -8.93
N TYR A 162 11.53 11.96 -8.55
CA TYR A 162 11.98 10.89 -9.45
C TYR A 162 11.00 9.72 -9.42
N SER A 163 10.84 9.05 -10.55
CA SER A 163 10.18 7.73 -10.55
C SER A 163 11.03 6.74 -9.76
N LYS A 164 10.46 6.07 -8.77
CA LYS A 164 11.17 5.06 -7.96
C LYS A 164 11.67 3.90 -8.81
N GLN A 165 10.88 3.48 -9.79
CA GLN A 165 11.19 2.36 -10.67
C GLN A 165 12.30 2.69 -11.69
N THR A 166 12.17 3.81 -12.38
CA THR A 166 13.07 4.15 -13.50
C THR A 166 14.21 5.09 -13.12
N LYS A 167 14.16 5.68 -11.92
CA LYS A 167 15.08 6.73 -11.43
C LYS A 167 15.15 7.97 -12.33
N LYS A 168 14.22 8.13 -13.27
CA LYS A 168 14.15 9.30 -14.15
C LYS A 168 13.42 10.44 -13.46
N LEU A 169 13.87 11.66 -13.76
CA LEU A 169 13.17 12.88 -13.32
C LEU A 169 11.72 12.84 -13.80
N ALA A 170 10.80 12.98 -12.87
CA ALA A 170 9.37 13.01 -13.11
C ALA A 170 8.82 14.44 -13.06
N GLN A 171 9.28 15.23 -12.08
CA GLN A 171 8.80 16.58 -11.83
C GLN A 171 9.83 17.36 -10.99
N GLU A 172 9.90 18.66 -11.21
CA GLU A 172 10.60 19.60 -10.35
C GLU A 172 9.64 20.75 -10.01
N ILE A 173 9.58 21.17 -8.74
CA ILE A 173 8.78 22.29 -8.28
C ILE A 173 9.72 23.25 -7.57
N THR A 174 9.73 24.51 -7.99
CA THR A 174 10.55 25.59 -7.40
C THR A 174 9.63 26.66 -6.82
N TYR A 175 9.91 27.13 -5.61
CA TYR A 175 9.08 28.06 -4.87
C TYR A 175 9.72 29.45 -4.76
N SER A 176 8.87 30.48 -4.77
CA SER A 176 9.24 31.86 -4.48
C SER A 176 8.43 32.37 -3.28
N TYR A 177 9.04 33.23 -2.48
CA TYR A 177 8.50 33.65 -1.18
C TYR A 177 8.45 35.18 -1.07
N GLU A 178 7.41 35.67 -0.39
CA GLU A 178 7.32 37.02 0.12
C GLU A 178 6.95 36.97 1.60
N GLU A 179 7.67 37.70 2.45
CA GLU A 179 7.44 37.73 3.90
C GLU A 179 7.38 36.32 4.55
N GLY A 180 8.21 35.38 4.05
CA GLY A 180 8.27 34.00 4.54
C GLY A 180 7.12 33.08 4.11
N ARG A 181 6.21 33.55 3.24
CA ARG A 181 5.12 32.77 2.65
C ARG A 181 5.39 32.51 1.18
N ALA A 182 5.13 31.28 0.72
CA ALA A 182 5.23 30.95 -0.69
C ALA A 182 4.12 31.68 -1.47
N THR A 183 4.50 32.61 -2.35
CA THR A 183 3.54 33.35 -3.19
C THR A 183 3.45 32.83 -4.60
N HIS A 184 4.48 32.10 -5.03
CA HIS A 184 4.53 31.54 -6.37
C HIS A 184 5.28 30.21 -6.36
N TYR A 185 4.92 29.30 -7.28
CA TYR A 185 5.74 28.15 -7.63
C TYR A 185 5.67 27.84 -9.12
N SER A 186 6.76 27.29 -9.66
CA SER A 186 6.81 26.71 -11.00
C SER A 186 6.98 25.20 -10.91
N SER A 187 6.26 24.48 -11.76
CA SER A 187 6.35 23.03 -11.92
C SER A 187 6.82 22.71 -13.32
N THR A 188 7.92 21.95 -13.42
CA THR A 188 8.46 21.44 -14.69
C THR A 188 8.50 19.92 -14.66
N GLY A 189 8.14 19.28 -15.78
CA GLY A 189 8.15 17.83 -15.90
C GLY A 189 7.38 17.37 -17.12
N LYS A 190 7.59 16.13 -17.55
CA LYS A 190 7.03 15.61 -18.80
C LYS A 190 5.52 15.84 -18.97
N TYR A 191 4.75 15.90 -17.86
CA TYR A 191 3.28 16.00 -17.90
C TYR A 191 2.75 17.12 -16.99
N TYR A 192 3.62 17.91 -16.35
CA TYR A 192 3.27 18.83 -15.26
C TYR A 192 4.00 20.17 -15.40
N GLU A 193 3.93 20.76 -16.59
CA GLU A 193 4.54 22.07 -16.83
C GLU A 193 3.50 23.16 -16.62
N PHE A 194 3.64 23.91 -15.53
CA PHE A 194 2.77 25.03 -15.19
C PHE A 194 3.40 25.89 -14.09
N GLU A 195 2.89 27.10 -13.94
CA GLU A 195 3.18 27.97 -12.82
C GLU A 195 1.91 28.21 -11.99
N ALA A 196 2.07 28.62 -10.74
CA ALA A 196 0.96 28.93 -9.86
C ALA A 196 1.26 30.13 -8.95
N ASP A 197 0.26 31.00 -8.82
CA ASP A 197 0.26 32.09 -7.85
C ASP A 197 -0.63 31.71 -6.66
N LEU A 198 -0.16 32.03 -5.45
CA LEU A 198 -0.82 31.70 -4.19
C LEU A 198 -1.23 33.00 -3.48
N LYS A 199 -2.44 33.00 -2.88
CA LYS A 199 -2.92 34.08 -2.02
C LYS A 199 -3.34 33.56 -0.66
N TYR A 200 -3.17 34.42 0.34
CA TYR A 200 -3.48 34.14 1.72
C TYR A 200 -4.36 35.25 2.31
N ASP A 201 -5.19 34.88 3.29
CA ASP A 201 -5.90 35.86 4.10
C ASP A 201 -4.97 36.50 5.17
N ALA A 202 -5.53 37.41 5.99
CA ALA A 202 -4.79 38.07 7.05
C ALA A 202 -4.30 37.10 8.14
N ASP A 203 -5.00 35.97 8.32
CA ASP A 203 -4.68 34.95 9.32
C ASP A 203 -3.62 33.96 8.79
N GLY A 204 -3.28 34.01 7.50
CA GLY A 204 -2.29 33.15 6.86
C GLY A 204 -2.86 31.91 6.20
N ASN A 205 -4.17 31.78 6.13
CA ASN A 205 -4.80 30.66 5.43
C ASN A 205 -4.70 30.88 3.92
N LYS A 206 -4.33 29.83 3.18
CA LYS A 206 -4.34 29.88 1.71
C LYS A 206 -5.80 29.97 1.23
N ILE A 207 -6.12 31.06 0.52
CA ILE A 207 -7.48 31.32 0.01
C ILE A 207 -7.60 31.13 -1.50
N GLU A 208 -6.49 31.21 -2.25
CA GLU A 208 -6.50 31.02 -3.69
C GLU A 208 -5.20 30.40 -4.20
N GLU A 209 -5.30 29.55 -5.19
CA GLU A 209 -4.21 29.08 -6.03
C GLU A 209 -4.65 29.19 -7.49
N TYR A 210 -3.87 29.94 -8.29
CA TYR A 210 -4.16 30.17 -9.70
C TYR A 210 -3.06 29.57 -10.54
N GLN A 211 -3.36 28.48 -11.26
CA GLN A 211 -2.42 27.78 -12.12
C GLN A 211 -2.57 28.21 -13.58
N TYR A 212 -1.44 28.35 -14.25
CA TYR A 212 -1.41 28.66 -15.69
C TYR A 212 -0.25 27.95 -16.39
N THR A 213 -0.44 27.61 -17.66
CA THR A 213 0.64 27.15 -18.52
C THR A 213 1.38 28.34 -19.10
N VAL A 214 2.70 28.22 -19.26
CA VAL A 214 3.56 29.26 -19.83
C VAL A 214 4.14 28.77 -21.14
N SER A 215 3.96 29.56 -22.22
CA SER A 215 4.56 29.29 -23.53
C SER A 215 5.22 30.57 -24.04
N GLY A 216 6.52 30.70 -23.86
CA GLY A 216 7.22 31.98 -24.03
C GLY A 216 6.72 33.00 -23.02
N GLU A 217 6.25 34.15 -23.49
CA GLU A 217 5.66 35.22 -22.62
C GLU A 217 4.15 35.07 -22.38
N VAL A 218 3.53 34.05 -22.98
CA VAL A 218 2.06 33.87 -22.92
C VAL A 218 1.69 32.95 -21.79
N LYS A 219 0.95 33.48 -20.80
CA LYS A 219 0.33 32.73 -19.70
C LYS A 219 -1.12 32.39 -20.08
N LYS A 220 -1.49 31.10 -20.04
CA LYS A 220 -2.85 30.62 -20.26
C LYS A 220 -3.40 30.00 -18.98
N PRO A 221 -4.59 30.43 -18.53
CA PRO A 221 -5.25 29.83 -17.39
C PRO A 221 -5.37 28.30 -17.53
N LYS A 222 -5.04 27.57 -16.48
CA LYS A 222 -5.12 26.12 -16.43
C LYS A 222 -6.16 25.66 -15.42
N GLN A 223 -6.06 26.17 -14.20
CA GLN A 223 -6.89 25.80 -13.08
C GLN A 223 -6.88 26.94 -12.04
N ARG A 224 -7.97 27.07 -11.30
CA ARG A 224 -8.02 27.92 -10.10
C ARG A 224 -8.66 27.16 -8.96
N GLU A 225 -8.09 27.25 -7.78
CA GLU A 225 -8.64 26.67 -6.56
C GLU A 225 -8.89 27.79 -5.55
N VAL A 226 -10.01 27.70 -4.82
CA VAL A 226 -10.43 28.72 -3.83
C VAL A 226 -10.84 28.01 -2.56
N TRP A 227 -10.31 28.47 -1.43
CA TRP A 227 -10.65 27.98 -0.09
C TRP A 227 -11.40 29.05 0.68
N THR A 228 -12.50 28.68 1.31
CA THR A 228 -13.31 29.58 2.15
C THR A 228 -13.28 29.07 3.60
N TYR A 229 -13.00 29.97 4.50
CA TYR A 229 -12.95 29.68 5.93
C TYR A 229 -14.06 30.45 6.68
N THR A 230 -14.62 29.80 7.70
CA THR A 230 -15.56 30.41 8.64
C THR A 230 -15.02 30.19 10.04
N ASP A 231 -14.83 31.24 10.81
CA ASP A 231 -14.21 31.18 12.14
C ASP A 231 -12.87 30.41 12.16
N GLY A 232 -12.02 30.63 11.14
CA GLY A 232 -10.73 29.96 10.94
C GLY A 232 -10.82 28.49 10.49
N VAL A 233 -12.02 27.94 10.29
CA VAL A 233 -12.23 26.55 9.85
C VAL A 233 -12.60 26.51 8.38
N LEU A 234 -11.94 25.65 7.61
CA LEU A 234 -12.26 25.42 6.20
C LEU A 234 -13.69 24.90 6.06
N THR A 235 -14.51 25.61 5.26
CA THR A 235 -15.91 25.27 5.01
C THR A 235 -16.21 24.93 3.56
N LEU A 236 -15.40 25.44 2.62
CA LEU A 236 -15.57 25.18 1.20
C LEU A 236 -14.23 25.17 0.48
N HIS A 237 -14.01 24.20 -0.38
CA HIS A 237 -12.93 24.20 -1.36
C HIS A 237 -13.56 24.07 -2.75
N MET A 238 -13.29 25.04 -3.62
CA MET A 238 -13.80 25.11 -5.00
C MET A 238 -12.65 24.99 -5.98
N LYS A 239 -12.83 24.19 -7.00
CA LYS A 239 -11.91 24.04 -8.12
C LYS A 239 -12.60 24.46 -9.41
N TYR A 240 -11.89 25.24 -10.20
CA TYR A 240 -12.32 25.73 -11.49
C TYR A 240 -11.36 25.25 -12.58
N ARG A 241 -11.87 24.94 -13.72
CA ARG A 241 -11.13 24.68 -14.95
C ARG A 241 -11.45 25.74 -16.00
N TYR A 242 -10.65 25.80 -17.04
CA TYR A 242 -10.86 26.74 -18.14
C TYR A 242 -11.17 25.96 -19.43
N ASP A 243 -12.13 26.47 -20.20
CA ASP A 243 -12.44 25.93 -21.53
C ASP A 243 -11.41 26.37 -22.57
N SER A 244 -11.57 25.93 -23.83
CA SER A 244 -10.67 26.28 -24.92
C SER A 244 -10.68 27.77 -25.29
N LYS A 245 -11.67 28.53 -24.81
CA LYS A 245 -11.79 29.98 -25.00
C LYS A 245 -11.22 30.77 -23.82
N GLY A 246 -10.78 30.09 -22.77
CA GLY A 246 -10.30 30.71 -21.54
C GLY A 246 -11.40 31.13 -20.56
N THR A 247 -12.64 30.64 -20.74
CA THR A 247 -13.74 30.89 -19.82
C THR A 247 -13.61 29.98 -18.59
N GLU A 248 -13.70 30.58 -17.41
CA GLU A 248 -13.70 29.83 -16.14
C GLU A 248 -15.01 29.07 -15.97
N ILE A 249 -14.90 27.79 -15.64
CA ILE A 249 -16.02 26.89 -15.43
C ILE A 249 -15.79 26.15 -14.11
N PRO A 250 -16.78 26.08 -13.20
CA PRO A 250 -16.68 25.22 -12.02
C PRO A 250 -16.36 23.77 -12.44
N ASP A 251 -15.55 23.08 -11.65
CA ASP A 251 -15.13 21.70 -11.92
C ASP A 251 -15.55 20.77 -10.79
N THR A 252 -14.96 20.97 -9.61
CA THR A 252 -15.31 20.23 -8.39
C THR A 252 -15.47 21.18 -7.20
N LYS A 253 -16.21 20.73 -6.19
CA LYS A 253 -16.21 21.36 -4.87
C LYS A 253 -16.22 20.30 -3.79
N THR A 254 -15.59 20.64 -2.66
CA THR A 254 -15.69 19.91 -1.40
C THR A 254 -16.34 20.83 -0.37
N GLU A 255 -17.46 20.39 0.17
CA GLU A 255 -18.17 21.10 1.26
C GLU A 255 -17.85 20.46 2.60
N TYR A 256 -17.59 21.31 3.60
CA TYR A 256 -17.32 20.94 4.98
C TYR A 256 -18.44 21.54 5.84
N VAL A 257 -19.42 20.72 6.22
CA VAL A 257 -20.65 21.18 6.89
C VAL A 257 -20.64 20.79 8.35
N PRO A 258 -20.69 21.75 9.29
CA PRO A 258 -20.77 21.46 10.72
C PRO A 258 -22.07 20.70 11.07
N VAL A 259 -21.95 19.54 11.71
CA VAL A 259 -23.10 18.75 12.16
C VAL A 259 -23.69 19.40 13.40
N GLY A 260 -24.97 19.83 13.30
CA GLY A 260 -25.63 20.52 14.40
C GLY A 260 -24.95 21.84 14.84
N GLY A 261 -24.18 22.48 13.94
CA GLY A 261 -23.42 23.69 14.25
C GLY A 261 -22.09 23.44 14.98
N ASN A 262 -21.73 22.18 15.22
CA ASN A 262 -20.48 21.83 15.91
C ASN A 262 -19.31 21.80 14.91
N MET A 263 -18.42 22.81 14.95
CA MET A 263 -17.24 22.91 14.09
C MET A 263 -16.22 21.76 14.31
N ASN A 264 -16.30 21.05 15.42
CA ASN A 264 -15.46 19.86 15.66
C ASN A 264 -16.05 18.56 15.12
N LEU A 265 -17.25 18.61 14.52
CA LEU A 265 -17.89 17.48 13.85
C LEU A 265 -18.38 17.95 12.47
N MET A 266 -17.67 17.54 11.41
CA MET A 266 -17.88 18.06 10.06
C MET A 266 -18.25 16.94 9.11
N ASP A 267 -19.30 17.12 8.34
CA ASP A 267 -19.60 16.28 7.17
C ASP A 267 -18.89 16.86 5.95
N VAL A 268 -18.07 16.04 5.34
CA VAL A 268 -17.29 16.36 4.12
C VAL A 268 -17.90 15.65 2.94
N SER A 269 -18.27 16.40 1.91
CA SER A 269 -18.88 15.85 0.71
C SER A 269 -18.28 16.47 -0.55
N ASP A 270 -18.02 15.63 -1.54
CA ASP A 270 -17.47 16.04 -2.82
C ASP A 270 -18.55 16.10 -3.91
N TYR A 271 -18.43 17.08 -4.78
CA TYR A 271 -19.34 17.31 -5.89
C TYR A 271 -18.56 17.57 -7.18
N SER A 272 -19.10 17.10 -8.30
CA SER A 272 -18.65 17.46 -9.64
C SER A 272 -19.67 18.35 -10.34
N TYR A 273 -19.20 19.30 -11.17
CA TYR A 273 -20.06 20.20 -11.91
C TYR A 273 -20.29 19.70 -13.33
N ASN A 274 -21.54 19.58 -13.72
CA ASN A 274 -21.93 19.31 -15.10
C ASN A 274 -22.20 20.65 -15.82
N ALA A 275 -21.24 21.11 -16.62
CA ALA A 275 -21.35 22.38 -17.33
C ALA A 275 -22.49 22.44 -18.35
N THR A 276 -22.92 21.31 -18.93
CA THR A 276 -24.04 21.25 -19.90
C THR A 276 -25.40 21.41 -19.21
N LYS A 277 -25.51 20.89 -17.98
CA LYS A 277 -26.75 20.97 -17.18
C LYS A 277 -26.74 22.12 -16.18
N GLU A 278 -25.57 22.78 -16.02
CA GLU A 278 -25.32 23.82 -15.02
C GLU A 278 -25.67 23.35 -13.59
N GLN A 279 -25.34 22.09 -13.27
CA GLN A 279 -25.73 21.46 -12.01
C GLN A 279 -24.56 20.77 -11.33
N TRP A 280 -24.56 20.85 -10.00
CA TRP A 280 -23.70 20.06 -9.13
C TRP A 280 -24.29 18.68 -8.88
N SER A 281 -23.47 17.66 -8.98
CA SER A 281 -23.83 16.29 -8.61
C SER A 281 -22.84 15.79 -7.56
N LYS A 282 -23.36 15.30 -6.44
CA LYS A 282 -22.53 14.65 -5.42
C LYS A 282 -21.86 13.42 -6.03
N TRP A 283 -20.58 13.29 -5.84
CA TRP A 283 -19.85 12.09 -6.20
C TRP A 283 -19.10 11.57 -4.97
N GLY A 284 -19.08 10.25 -4.78
CA GLY A 284 -18.54 9.67 -3.58
C GLY A 284 -19.48 9.72 -2.37
N LEU A 285 -18.97 9.25 -1.27
CA LEU A 285 -19.71 9.14 0.00
C LEU A 285 -19.40 10.33 0.91
N THR A 286 -20.33 10.66 1.81
CA THR A 286 -20.06 11.64 2.85
C THR A 286 -19.09 11.05 3.86
N VAL A 287 -18.08 11.83 4.25
CA VAL A 287 -17.15 11.50 5.32
C VAL A 287 -17.38 12.41 6.51
N ARG A 288 -17.80 11.84 7.65
CA ARG A 288 -17.96 12.57 8.91
C ARG A 288 -16.66 12.58 9.68
N ASN A 289 -16.07 13.75 9.84
CA ASN A 289 -14.82 13.98 10.52
C ASN A 289 -15.04 14.52 11.93
N THR A 290 -14.40 13.93 12.93
CA THR A 290 -14.36 14.41 14.31
C THR A 290 -12.98 14.99 14.58
N TYR A 291 -12.94 16.22 15.04
CA TYR A 291 -11.72 16.94 15.40
C TYR A 291 -11.65 17.16 16.92
N ARG A 292 -10.43 17.32 17.42
CA ARG A 292 -10.15 17.72 18.80
C ARG A 292 -9.16 18.88 18.81
N ASN A 293 -9.32 19.76 19.76
CA ASN A 293 -8.36 20.84 20.04
C ASN A 293 -7.53 20.45 21.25
N PHE A 294 -6.22 20.41 21.10
CA PHE A 294 -5.28 20.01 22.15
C PHE A 294 -4.58 21.20 22.82
N SER A 295 -4.90 22.46 22.45
CA SER A 295 -4.30 23.63 23.10
C SER A 295 -4.64 23.66 24.60
N GLY A 296 -3.65 23.89 25.42
CA GLY A 296 -3.79 23.94 26.87
C GLY A 296 -3.79 22.59 27.60
N LEU A 297 -3.84 21.46 26.88
CA LEU A 297 -3.84 20.13 27.48
C LEU A 297 -2.48 19.41 27.41
N LYS A 298 -1.56 19.91 26.63
CA LYS A 298 -0.23 19.35 26.44
C LYS A 298 0.52 19.15 27.75
N ASP A 299 0.50 20.13 28.64
CA ASP A 299 1.18 20.08 29.93
C ASP A 299 0.54 19.08 30.89
N ALA A 300 -0.79 18.89 30.80
CA ALA A 300 -1.52 17.94 31.62
C ALA A 300 -1.21 16.47 31.26
N THR A 301 -0.79 16.21 30.02
CA THR A 301 -0.57 14.86 29.46
C THR A 301 0.90 14.56 29.17
N SER A 302 1.79 15.56 29.20
CA SER A 302 3.17 15.51 28.69
C SER A 302 4.15 14.60 29.45
N MET A 303 3.76 14.04 30.59
CA MET A 303 4.66 13.29 31.48
C MET A 303 4.57 11.77 31.32
N MET A 304 3.90 11.27 30.30
CA MET A 304 3.80 9.83 30.07
C MET A 304 5.04 9.28 29.39
N LEU A 305 5.74 8.39 30.09
CA LEU A 305 6.83 7.58 29.55
C LEU A 305 6.35 6.13 29.44
N LEU A 306 6.64 5.49 28.33
CA LEU A 306 6.37 4.08 28.10
C LEU A 306 7.71 3.32 28.05
N SER A 307 7.77 2.16 28.72
CA SER A 307 8.76 1.13 28.43
C SER A 307 8.03 -0.19 28.16
N ALA A 308 8.47 -0.90 27.14
CA ALA A 308 7.95 -2.20 26.76
C ALA A 308 9.11 -3.18 26.66
N THR A 309 9.07 -4.28 27.39
CA THR A 309 10.16 -5.27 27.44
C THR A 309 9.60 -6.67 27.46
N PRO A 310 10.26 -7.64 26.77
CA PRO A 310 9.92 -9.05 26.91
C PRO A 310 10.05 -9.50 28.37
N ASP A 311 9.12 -10.33 28.82
CA ASP A 311 9.21 -10.92 30.15
C ASP A 311 10.35 -11.93 30.19
N LYS A 312 11.14 -11.91 31.28
CA LYS A 312 12.31 -12.79 31.44
C LYS A 312 11.94 -14.23 31.79
N THR A 313 10.77 -14.44 32.35
CA THR A 313 10.29 -15.73 32.86
C THR A 313 9.09 -16.28 32.12
N LEU A 314 8.17 -15.41 31.76
CA LEU A 314 6.97 -15.75 31.01
C LEU A 314 7.24 -15.60 29.51
N LYS A 315 7.26 -16.74 28.82
CA LYS A 315 7.43 -16.75 27.35
C LYS A 315 6.26 -16.06 26.68
N ASN A 316 6.51 -15.47 25.51
CA ASN A 316 5.48 -14.84 24.69
C ASN A 316 4.69 -13.75 25.43
N THR A 317 5.36 -13.05 26.35
CA THR A 317 4.76 -12.00 27.17
C THR A 317 5.60 -10.73 27.09
N ILE A 318 4.95 -9.59 26.95
CA ILE A 318 5.56 -8.27 27.03
C ILE A 318 5.02 -7.56 28.28
N ASN A 319 5.95 -6.99 29.04
CA ASN A 319 5.65 -6.12 30.17
C ASN A 319 5.69 -4.67 29.71
N LEU A 320 4.59 -3.97 29.85
CA LEU A 320 4.48 -2.53 29.67
C LEU A 320 4.57 -1.84 31.02
N LYS A 321 5.35 -0.76 31.09
CA LYS A 321 5.39 0.17 32.23
C LYS A 321 5.28 1.59 31.71
N PHE A 322 4.38 2.36 32.31
CA PHE A 322 4.15 3.74 31.91
C PHE A 322 3.83 4.60 33.13
N THR A 323 4.04 5.91 32.99
CA THR A 323 3.80 6.87 34.07
C THR A 323 2.41 7.46 33.95
N THR A 324 1.80 7.81 35.08
CA THR A 324 0.51 8.49 35.11
C THR A 324 0.71 9.99 34.87
N PRO A 325 -0.03 10.62 33.92
CA PRO A 325 0.02 12.06 33.75
C PRO A 325 -0.50 12.79 34.98
N GLN A 326 -0.01 14.00 35.24
CA GLN A 326 -0.36 14.78 36.42
C GLN A 326 -1.88 15.02 36.55
N ALA A 327 -2.56 15.30 35.45
CA ALA A 327 -4.02 15.46 35.44
C ALA A 327 -4.75 14.18 35.89
N GLY A 328 -4.22 13.00 35.51
CA GLY A 328 -4.75 11.71 35.96
C GLY A 328 -4.56 11.48 37.46
N LEU A 329 -3.45 11.95 38.05
CA LEU A 329 -3.21 11.86 39.49
C LEU A 329 -4.16 12.76 40.29
N VAL A 330 -4.59 13.90 39.72
CA VAL A 330 -5.48 14.87 40.39
C VAL A 330 -6.94 14.49 40.21
N HIS A 331 -7.37 14.16 39.00
CA HIS A 331 -8.77 13.98 38.64
C HIS A 331 -9.17 12.51 38.44
N GLY A 332 -8.21 11.62 38.23
CA GLY A 332 -8.43 10.26 37.76
C GLY A 332 -8.36 10.17 36.24
N CYS A 333 -8.00 9.01 35.74
CA CYS A 333 -8.00 8.70 34.32
C CYS A 333 -8.14 7.20 34.10
N LYS A 334 -8.45 6.80 32.87
CA LYS A 334 -8.32 5.45 32.34
C LYS A 334 -7.17 5.40 31.36
N PHE A 335 -6.69 4.21 31.02
CA PHE A 335 -5.69 4.04 29.97
C PHE A 335 -6.19 3.05 28.93
N VAL A 336 -6.06 3.40 27.67
CA VAL A 336 -6.20 2.43 26.58
C VAL A 336 -4.81 2.00 26.14
N VAL A 337 -4.56 0.71 26.19
CA VAL A 337 -3.33 0.10 25.68
C VAL A 337 -3.55 -0.31 24.24
N TYR A 338 -2.66 0.12 23.36
CA TYR A 338 -2.72 -0.21 21.95
C TYR A 338 -1.52 -1.11 21.58
N ARG A 339 -1.81 -2.12 20.77
CA ARG A 339 -0.83 -2.93 20.05
C ARG A 339 -1.12 -2.81 18.57
N ASP A 340 -0.13 -2.39 17.79
CA ASP A 340 -0.27 -2.23 16.34
C ASP A 340 -1.47 -1.36 15.94
N CYS A 341 -1.69 -0.25 16.67
CA CYS A 341 -2.83 0.66 16.51
C CYS A 341 -4.22 0.05 16.77
N VAL A 342 -4.28 -1.11 17.42
CA VAL A 342 -5.51 -1.77 17.86
C VAL A 342 -5.61 -1.68 19.37
N ALA A 343 -6.75 -1.20 19.87
CA ALA A 343 -7.00 -1.19 21.31
C ALA A 343 -7.09 -2.62 21.85
N LEU A 344 -6.23 -2.94 22.82
CA LEU A 344 -6.22 -4.24 23.51
C LEU A 344 -7.13 -4.23 24.72
N ASP A 345 -6.98 -3.20 25.54
CA ASP A 345 -7.65 -3.14 26.84
C ASP A 345 -7.83 -1.69 27.27
N THR A 346 -8.83 -1.47 28.15
CA THR A 346 -9.06 -0.19 28.83
C THR A 346 -8.91 -0.42 30.33
N LEU A 347 -7.89 0.19 30.90
CA LEU A 347 -7.46 -0.02 32.27
C LEU A 347 -7.94 1.11 33.19
N GLU A 348 -8.47 0.77 34.37
CA GLU A 348 -8.73 1.74 35.42
C GLU A 348 -7.42 2.09 36.13
N LEU A 349 -7.19 3.38 36.38
CA LEU A 349 -5.98 3.85 37.07
C LEU A 349 -5.74 3.12 38.39
N ALA A 350 -6.81 2.91 39.18
CA ALA A 350 -6.72 2.28 40.48
C ALA A 350 -6.21 0.83 40.45
N ASP A 351 -6.48 0.11 39.34
CA ASP A 351 -6.14 -1.30 39.21
C ASP A 351 -4.67 -1.52 38.78
N VAL A 352 -4.10 -0.55 38.07
CA VAL A 352 -2.79 -0.73 37.43
C VAL A 352 -1.68 0.12 38.04
N MET A 353 -2.00 1.14 38.83
CA MET A 353 -1.04 2.08 39.38
C MET A 353 -0.45 1.61 40.72
N ASN A 354 0.86 1.56 40.79
CA ASN A 354 1.57 1.48 42.07
C ASN A 354 1.52 2.87 42.75
N THR A 355 0.86 2.96 43.90
CA THR A 355 0.62 4.24 44.60
C THR A 355 1.90 4.91 45.08
N ALA A 356 2.97 4.13 45.39
CA ALA A 356 4.26 4.65 45.86
C ALA A 356 5.09 5.24 44.71
N THR A 357 5.13 4.55 43.56
CA THR A 357 5.96 4.94 42.41
C THR A 357 5.20 5.77 41.37
N LYS A 358 3.86 5.81 41.41
CA LYS A 358 2.97 6.41 40.40
C LYS A 358 3.16 5.79 39.00
N GLN A 359 3.68 4.57 38.96
CA GLN A 359 3.94 3.81 37.76
C GLN A 359 2.84 2.77 37.54
N CYS A 360 2.35 2.68 36.33
CA CYS A 360 1.36 1.70 35.90
C CYS A 360 2.06 0.54 35.20
N THR A 361 1.46 -0.65 35.28
CA THR A 361 1.96 -1.86 34.64
C THR A 361 0.85 -2.60 33.92
N TYR A 362 1.20 -3.21 32.79
CA TYR A 362 0.31 -4.08 32.02
C TYR A 362 1.11 -5.23 31.42
N GLN A 363 0.51 -6.41 31.30
CA GLN A 363 1.12 -7.57 30.64
C GLN A 363 0.29 -7.99 29.45
N ASP A 364 0.91 -7.98 28.28
CA ASP A 364 0.36 -8.59 27.07
C ASP A 364 0.93 -9.99 26.91
N LYS A 365 0.06 -10.99 26.85
CA LYS A 365 0.40 -12.42 26.94
C LYS A 365 0.04 -13.15 25.66
N GLU A 366 0.53 -14.39 25.53
CA GLU A 366 0.22 -15.30 24.42
C GLU A 366 0.59 -14.75 23.04
N LEU A 367 1.64 -13.95 23.00
CA LEU A 367 2.10 -13.30 21.79
C LEU A 367 2.80 -14.29 20.85
N LYS A 368 2.61 -14.10 19.56
CA LYS A 368 3.38 -14.78 18.52
C LYS A 368 4.79 -14.17 18.43
N ASN A 369 5.73 -14.90 17.82
CA ASN A 369 7.06 -14.35 17.52
C ASN A 369 6.92 -13.27 16.42
N SER A 370 7.02 -12.03 16.83
CA SER A 370 6.90 -10.86 15.95
C SER A 370 7.42 -9.61 16.64
N THR A 371 7.57 -8.54 15.88
CA THR A 371 7.76 -7.20 16.44
C THR A 371 6.39 -6.53 16.54
N TYR A 372 6.06 -6.08 17.74
CA TYR A 372 4.82 -5.36 18.03
C TYR A 372 5.13 -3.92 18.41
N THR A 373 4.26 -3.01 17.98
CA THR A 373 4.34 -1.59 18.32
C THR A 373 3.31 -1.27 19.39
N TYR A 374 3.75 -0.78 20.55
CA TYR A 374 2.87 -0.40 21.65
C TYR A 374 2.86 1.09 21.87
N PHE A 375 1.68 1.63 22.21
CA PHE A 375 1.52 2.93 22.82
C PHE A 375 0.31 2.91 23.77
N VAL A 376 0.28 3.87 24.70
CA VAL A 376 -0.77 4.00 25.70
C VAL A 376 -1.36 5.39 25.64
N GLN A 377 -2.69 5.47 25.61
CA GLN A 377 -3.45 6.72 25.58
C GLN A 377 -4.23 6.90 26.89
N PRO A 378 -4.00 7.98 27.67
CA PRO A 378 -4.84 8.30 28.79
C PRO A 378 -6.18 8.86 28.32
N LEU A 379 -7.26 8.44 28.95
CA LEU A 379 -8.59 9.00 28.80
C LEU A 379 -8.93 9.80 30.04
N PHE A 380 -9.43 11.02 29.86
CA PHE A 380 -9.89 11.89 30.93
C PHE A 380 -11.40 12.09 30.85
N ALA A 381 -12.04 12.17 32.00
CA ALA A 381 -13.42 12.61 32.10
C ALA A 381 -13.50 14.10 31.86
N LEU A 382 -14.50 14.54 31.09
CA LEU A 382 -14.78 15.95 30.86
C LEU A 382 -16.08 16.39 31.53
N THR A 383 -16.05 17.61 32.06
CA THR A 383 -17.22 18.37 32.46
C THR A 383 -17.11 19.77 31.90
N ASN A 384 -18.09 20.19 31.10
CA ASN A 384 -18.10 21.49 30.43
C ASN A 384 -16.82 21.74 29.57
N GLY A 385 -16.25 20.66 29.00
CA GLY A 385 -15.03 20.75 28.16
C GLY A 385 -13.72 20.80 28.93
N GLU A 386 -13.71 20.76 30.24
CA GLU A 386 -12.51 20.72 31.10
C GLU A 386 -12.33 19.35 31.74
N ILE A 387 -11.06 18.96 31.99
CA ILE A 387 -10.74 17.72 32.71
C ILE A 387 -11.26 17.84 34.15
N ALA A 388 -12.09 16.89 34.55
CA ALA A 388 -12.72 16.87 35.86
C ALA A 388 -12.71 15.46 36.47
N THR A 389 -13.01 15.39 37.77
CA THR A 389 -13.21 14.11 38.45
C THR A 389 -14.39 13.37 37.82
N PRO A 390 -14.25 12.07 37.44
CA PRO A 390 -15.28 11.33 36.73
C PRO A 390 -16.57 11.23 37.54
N THR A 391 -17.71 11.30 36.85
CA THR A 391 -19.04 10.97 37.30
C THR A 391 -19.59 9.82 36.46
N ALA A 392 -20.76 9.28 36.80
CA ALA A 392 -21.41 8.20 36.06
C ALA A 392 -21.68 8.55 34.60
N ASP A 393 -21.94 9.83 34.32
CA ASP A 393 -22.32 10.34 32.99
C ASP A 393 -21.15 11.04 32.27
N SER A 394 -19.91 10.89 32.76
CA SER A 394 -18.74 11.54 32.16
C SER A 394 -18.42 11.00 30.79
N GLU A 395 -18.20 11.88 29.80
CA GLU A 395 -17.57 11.54 28.55
C GLU A 395 -16.07 11.32 28.78
N TRP A 396 -15.53 10.19 28.30
CA TRP A 396 -14.11 9.87 28.37
C TRP A 396 -13.41 10.21 27.05
N VAL A 397 -12.42 11.06 27.11
CA VAL A 397 -11.73 11.59 25.93
C VAL A 397 -10.24 11.40 26.04
N GLY A 398 -9.65 10.85 24.97
CA GLY A 398 -8.20 10.77 24.77
C GLY A 398 -7.69 11.95 23.95
N TYR A 399 -6.58 12.55 24.39
CA TYR A 399 -5.96 13.67 23.69
C TYR A 399 -4.61 13.27 23.07
N TYR A 400 -3.75 12.67 23.87
CA TYR A 400 -2.40 12.29 23.44
C TYR A 400 -2.11 10.85 23.84
N SER A 401 -1.18 10.23 23.14
CA SER A 401 -0.61 8.94 23.51
C SER A 401 0.87 9.09 23.91
N THR A 402 1.44 8.03 24.50
CA THR A 402 2.88 7.88 24.59
C THR A 402 3.50 7.80 23.19
N THR A 403 4.79 8.07 23.08
CA THR A 403 5.53 7.72 21.85
C THR A 403 5.48 6.20 21.66
N PRO A 404 5.23 5.70 20.45
CA PRO A 404 5.22 4.27 20.18
C PRO A 404 6.58 3.61 20.45
N MET A 405 6.54 2.37 20.94
CA MET A 405 7.71 1.55 21.15
C MET A 405 7.58 0.22 20.42
N ASP A 406 8.57 -0.11 19.61
CA ASP A 406 8.68 -1.41 18.98
C ASP A 406 9.37 -2.40 19.91
N VAL A 407 8.76 -3.57 20.08
CA VAL A 407 9.29 -4.64 20.92
C VAL A 407 9.26 -5.95 20.17
N ASN A 408 10.42 -6.58 20.07
CA ASN A 408 10.52 -7.90 19.47
C ASN A 408 10.28 -8.97 20.55
N VAL A 409 9.29 -9.82 20.32
CA VAL A 409 9.07 -11.01 21.15
C VAL A 409 9.92 -12.13 20.58
N ALA A 410 11.06 -12.38 21.20
CA ALA A 410 11.85 -13.56 20.88
C ALA A 410 11.17 -14.80 21.45
N LEU A 411 10.98 -15.83 20.64
CA LEU A 411 10.65 -17.16 21.13
C LEU A 411 11.82 -17.71 21.96
N ALA A 412 11.50 -18.51 22.95
CA ALA A 412 12.51 -19.22 23.73
C ALA A 412 13.34 -20.24 22.91
N LYS A 413 12.89 -20.53 21.68
CA LYS A 413 13.56 -21.43 20.73
C LYS A 413 13.40 -20.82 19.33
N GLU A 414 14.49 -20.72 18.60
CA GLU A 414 14.48 -20.35 17.19
C GLU A 414 13.63 -21.36 16.42
N LEU A 415 12.68 -20.86 15.63
CA LEU A 415 11.87 -21.71 14.75
C LEU A 415 12.67 -21.99 13.48
N PRO A 416 12.87 -23.26 13.11
CA PRO A 416 13.63 -23.60 11.94
C PRO A 416 12.85 -23.34 10.66
N ALA A 417 13.53 -22.78 9.66
CA ALA A 417 13.02 -22.66 8.31
C ALA A 417 13.32 -23.93 7.50
N VAL A 418 12.63 -24.11 6.37
CA VAL A 418 13.07 -25.09 5.37
C VAL A 418 14.46 -24.70 4.84
N THR A 419 15.23 -25.69 4.45
CA THR A 419 16.58 -25.53 3.88
C THR A 419 16.63 -26.14 2.48
N ASP A 420 17.73 -25.89 1.76
CA ASP A 420 18.00 -26.49 0.47
C ASP A 420 16.90 -26.22 -0.59
N LEU A 421 16.22 -25.05 -0.46
CA LEU A 421 15.26 -24.64 -1.47
C LEU A 421 15.96 -24.49 -2.82
N LYS A 422 15.44 -25.18 -3.85
CA LYS A 422 16.00 -25.20 -5.20
C LYS A 422 14.93 -25.31 -6.26
N PHE A 423 15.24 -24.78 -7.42
CA PHE A 423 14.54 -25.05 -8.68
C PHE A 423 14.96 -26.43 -9.20
N VAL A 424 13.99 -27.28 -9.52
CA VAL A 424 14.23 -28.66 -9.99
C VAL A 424 14.01 -28.76 -11.49
N SER A 425 12.91 -28.25 -11.97
CA SER A 425 12.54 -28.27 -13.40
C SER A 425 11.49 -27.22 -13.70
N GLY A 426 11.37 -26.86 -14.97
CA GLY A 426 10.31 -26.00 -15.47
C GLY A 426 9.24 -26.77 -16.23
N GLU A 427 8.04 -26.22 -16.30
CA GLU A 427 6.95 -26.69 -17.16
C GLU A 427 6.36 -25.50 -17.91
N VAL A 428 6.09 -25.70 -19.19
CA VAL A 428 5.42 -24.71 -20.03
C VAL A 428 4.06 -25.23 -20.42
N LYS A 429 3.03 -24.49 -20.08
CA LYS A 429 1.65 -24.82 -20.44
C LYS A 429 1.11 -23.80 -21.43
N ARG A 430 0.55 -24.29 -22.53
CA ARG A 430 -0.16 -23.45 -23.49
C ARG A 430 -1.63 -23.43 -23.15
N VAL A 431 -2.15 -22.21 -22.95
CA VAL A 431 -3.55 -21.96 -22.63
C VAL A 431 -4.14 -20.96 -23.64
N GLY A 432 -5.47 -20.89 -23.72
CA GLY A 432 -6.17 -20.00 -24.63
C GLY A 432 -6.62 -20.68 -25.91
N SER A 433 -7.14 -19.87 -26.85
CA SER A 433 -7.65 -20.35 -28.14
C SER A 433 -6.55 -20.33 -29.19
N ILE A 434 -6.77 -21.04 -30.30
CA ILE A 434 -5.88 -21.03 -31.47
C ILE A 434 -5.66 -19.59 -32.01
N VAL A 435 -6.64 -18.70 -31.80
CA VAL A 435 -6.59 -17.31 -32.26
C VAL A 435 -5.84 -16.40 -31.26
N ASN A 436 -5.80 -16.77 -29.98
CA ASN A 436 -5.08 -16.01 -28.94
C ASN A 436 -4.37 -16.99 -27.98
N PRO A 437 -3.23 -17.58 -28.41
CA PRO A 437 -2.49 -18.50 -27.56
C PRO A 437 -1.77 -17.74 -26.46
N MET A 438 -1.91 -18.17 -25.24
CA MET A 438 -1.15 -17.69 -24.08
C MET A 438 -0.20 -18.81 -23.62
N VAL A 439 0.91 -18.42 -23.04
CA VAL A 439 1.91 -19.34 -22.48
C VAL A 439 2.03 -19.08 -21.00
N GLU A 440 1.87 -20.11 -20.20
CA GLU A 440 2.09 -20.09 -18.75
C GLU A 440 3.37 -20.85 -18.44
N TYR A 441 4.20 -20.27 -17.57
CA TYR A 441 5.44 -20.86 -17.11
C TYR A 441 5.29 -21.30 -15.67
N TYR A 442 5.76 -22.51 -15.35
CA TYR A 442 5.71 -23.07 -14.01
C TYR A 442 7.09 -23.55 -13.59
N ALA A 443 7.46 -23.26 -12.35
CA ALA A 443 8.64 -23.77 -11.69
C ALA A 443 8.26 -24.90 -10.72
N ASN A 444 8.90 -26.04 -10.82
CA ASN A 444 8.85 -27.09 -9.82
C ASN A 444 10.00 -26.90 -8.84
N LEU A 445 9.67 -26.78 -7.58
CA LEU A 445 10.60 -26.49 -6.49
C LEU A 445 10.67 -27.68 -5.54
N GLU A 446 11.81 -27.82 -4.89
CA GLU A 446 12.05 -28.80 -3.83
C GLU A 446 12.84 -28.14 -2.70
N TRP A 447 12.58 -28.57 -1.47
CA TRP A 447 13.30 -28.13 -0.27
C TRP A 447 13.44 -29.28 0.74
N LYS A 448 14.14 -29.05 1.82
CA LYS A 448 14.24 -29.96 2.95
C LYS A 448 13.46 -29.39 4.12
N ASN A 449 12.46 -30.13 4.60
CA ASN A 449 11.72 -29.74 5.80
C ASN A 449 12.58 -29.89 7.06
N PRO A 450 12.39 -29.00 8.06
CA PRO A 450 12.98 -29.17 9.38
C PRO A 450 12.55 -30.49 10.04
N GLU A 451 13.42 -31.00 10.90
CA GLU A 451 13.08 -32.12 11.78
C GLU A 451 12.09 -31.67 12.87
N ASN A 452 11.21 -32.58 13.31
CA ASN A 452 10.28 -32.36 14.44
C ASN A 452 9.24 -31.23 14.20
N LEU A 453 8.80 -31.02 12.97
CA LEU A 453 7.81 -30.00 12.62
C LEU A 453 6.54 -30.07 13.47
N GLU A 454 6.01 -31.28 13.73
CA GLU A 454 4.80 -31.48 14.54
C GLU A 454 5.00 -31.03 16.00
N GLU A 455 6.14 -31.33 16.60
CA GLU A 455 6.48 -30.93 17.98
C GLU A 455 6.65 -29.41 18.12
N LEU A 456 7.01 -28.73 17.02
CA LEU A 456 7.16 -27.29 16.95
C LEU A 456 5.84 -26.58 16.68
N GLY A 457 4.74 -27.33 16.47
CA GLY A 457 3.43 -26.79 16.16
C GLY A 457 3.35 -26.25 14.72
N PHE A 458 3.86 -27.03 13.77
CA PHE A 458 3.77 -26.72 12.35
C PHE A 458 2.32 -26.50 11.91
N VAL A 459 2.11 -25.48 11.08
CA VAL A 459 0.82 -25.14 10.49
C VAL A 459 0.87 -25.40 8.99
N LYS A 460 1.85 -24.78 8.29
CA LYS A 460 2.00 -24.92 6.84
C LYS A 460 3.35 -24.37 6.33
N ASN A 461 3.70 -24.77 5.11
CA ASN A 461 4.65 -24.05 4.28
C ASN A 461 3.90 -23.27 3.20
N SER A 462 4.27 -22.03 2.96
CA SER A 462 3.75 -21.17 1.90
C SER A 462 4.90 -20.64 1.07
N LEU A 463 4.73 -20.58 -0.26
CA LEU A 463 5.68 -19.90 -1.13
C LEU A 463 5.38 -18.39 -1.18
N ALA A 464 6.40 -17.57 -1.23
CA ALA A 464 6.28 -16.13 -1.38
C ALA A 464 7.30 -15.59 -2.38
N PHE A 465 6.90 -14.55 -3.10
CA PHE A 465 7.76 -13.78 -3.99
C PHE A 465 8.33 -12.57 -3.26
N VAL A 466 9.62 -12.33 -3.39
CA VAL A 466 10.26 -11.15 -2.78
C VAL A 466 9.63 -9.87 -3.33
N GLY A 467 9.10 -9.04 -2.44
CA GLY A 467 8.46 -7.77 -2.80
C GLY A 467 7.06 -7.85 -3.42
N LYS A 468 6.47 -9.06 -3.57
CA LYS A 468 5.15 -9.24 -4.20
C LYS A 468 4.14 -10.00 -3.33
N GLY A 469 4.59 -10.59 -2.20
CA GLY A 469 3.74 -11.34 -1.29
C GLY A 469 3.64 -12.84 -1.58
N LEU A 470 2.62 -13.49 -1.05
CA LEU A 470 2.43 -14.94 -1.15
C LEU A 470 2.08 -15.37 -2.57
N ALA A 471 2.62 -16.53 -2.98
CA ALA A 471 2.10 -17.27 -4.12
C ALA A 471 0.89 -18.10 -3.68
N ASP A 472 -0.03 -18.39 -4.61
CA ASP A 472 -1.18 -19.29 -4.37
C ASP A 472 -0.75 -20.77 -4.23
N VAL A 473 0.29 -20.99 -3.43
CA VAL A 473 0.89 -22.32 -3.23
C VAL A 473 1.24 -22.52 -1.77
N GLU A 474 0.55 -23.43 -1.12
CA GLU A 474 0.81 -23.82 0.25
C GLU A 474 0.69 -25.32 0.46
N THR A 475 1.31 -25.85 1.50
CA THR A 475 1.15 -27.21 1.96
C THR A 475 1.03 -27.29 3.47
N LYS A 476 -0.01 -27.94 3.95
CA LYS A 476 -0.29 -28.20 5.37
C LYS A 476 0.25 -29.56 5.84
N ASP A 477 0.67 -30.41 4.93
CA ASP A 477 1.28 -31.70 5.22
C ASP A 477 2.78 -31.51 5.49
N PRO A 478 3.27 -31.81 6.72
CA PRO A 478 4.68 -31.64 7.08
C PRO A 478 5.63 -32.55 6.31
N THR A 479 5.11 -33.56 5.60
CA THR A 479 5.92 -34.46 4.76
C THR A 479 6.12 -33.95 3.34
N VAL A 480 5.30 -33.02 2.89
CA VAL A 480 5.41 -32.43 1.55
C VAL A 480 6.54 -31.39 1.53
N ASN A 481 7.47 -31.59 0.62
CA ASN A 481 8.66 -30.78 0.45
C ASN A 481 8.87 -30.32 -1.00
N THR A 482 7.79 -30.28 -1.78
CA THR A 482 7.81 -29.84 -3.18
C THR A 482 6.63 -28.92 -3.45
N ALA A 483 6.79 -28.05 -4.43
CA ALA A 483 5.71 -27.21 -4.91
C ALA A 483 5.87 -26.88 -6.39
N LYS A 484 4.75 -26.59 -7.04
CA LYS A 484 4.69 -26.05 -8.39
C LYS A 484 4.09 -24.66 -8.34
N VAL A 485 4.80 -23.66 -8.84
CA VAL A 485 4.41 -22.26 -8.82
C VAL A 485 4.43 -21.65 -10.20
N GLN A 486 3.45 -20.81 -10.52
CA GLN A 486 3.40 -20.08 -11.78
C GLN A 486 4.36 -18.88 -11.74
N ILE A 487 5.16 -18.71 -12.80
CA ILE A 487 6.10 -17.61 -12.99
C ILE A 487 5.53 -16.63 -14.01
N MET A 488 5.28 -15.40 -13.60
CA MET A 488 4.61 -14.39 -14.44
C MET A 488 5.56 -13.30 -14.97
N ASP A 489 6.78 -13.21 -14.43
CA ASP A 489 7.79 -12.24 -14.83
C ASP A 489 9.03 -12.95 -15.35
N ASP A 490 9.84 -12.24 -16.14
CA ASP A 490 11.06 -12.78 -16.74
C ASP A 490 12.06 -13.35 -15.71
N GLU A 491 12.07 -12.78 -14.51
CA GLU A 491 12.87 -13.20 -13.37
C GLU A 491 12.10 -12.96 -12.08
N VAL A 492 12.06 -13.95 -11.21
CA VAL A 492 11.42 -13.87 -9.89
C VAL A 492 12.37 -14.37 -8.82
N GLU A 493 12.37 -13.71 -7.67
CA GLU A 493 13.01 -14.20 -6.46
C GLU A 493 11.93 -14.68 -5.50
N LEU A 494 12.08 -15.91 -4.97
CA LEU A 494 11.08 -16.55 -4.12
C LEU A 494 11.71 -17.33 -2.97
N TYR A 495 10.93 -17.50 -1.91
CA TYR A 495 11.32 -18.21 -0.69
C TYR A 495 10.14 -18.94 -0.09
N VAL A 496 10.39 -19.83 0.88
CA VAL A 496 9.37 -20.54 1.64
C VAL A 496 9.23 -19.94 3.02
N ILE A 497 7.97 -19.73 3.43
CA ILE A 497 7.59 -19.35 4.78
C ILE A 497 7.08 -20.60 5.48
N THR A 498 7.78 -21.04 6.52
CA THR A 498 7.30 -22.10 7.41
C THR A 498 6.54 -21.46 8.57
N SER A 499 5.24 -21.69 8.63
CA SER A 499 4.37 -21.15 9.67
C SER A 499 4.19 -22.16 10.80
N TYR A 500 4.30 -21.66 12.01
CA TYR A 500 4.11 -22.41 13.26
C TYR A 500 3.04 -21.73 14.12
N LYS A 501 2.49 -22.43 15.09
CA LYS A 501 1.48 -21.88 16.02
C LYS A 501 1.90 -20.54 16.65
N TYR A 502 3.19 -20.34 16.92
CA TYR A 502 3.71 -19.15 17.63
C TYR A 502 4.68 -18.30 16.80
N GLY A 503 4.77 -18.51 15.50
CA GLY A 503 5.65 -17.69 14.67
C GLY A 503 5.89 -18.24 13.29
N LYS A 504 6.79 -17.59 12.57
CA LYS A 504 7.18 -17.96 11.21
C LYS A 504 8.69 -18.01 11.09
N ALA A 505 9.18 -18.86 10.21
CA ALA A 505 10.57 -18.92 9.80
C ALA A 505 10.66 -18.79 8.28
N TYR A 506 11.74 -18.20 7.79
CA TYR A 506 11.91 -17.86 6.38
C TYR A 506 13.15 -18.56 5.83
N SER A 507 12.99 -19.26 4.71
CA SER A 507 14.13 -19.86 4.02
C SER A 507 15.01 -18.78 3.35
N ASN A 508 16.18 -19.18 2.90
CA ASN A 508 16.89 -18.40 1.89
C ASN A 508 16.05 -18.31 0.63
N SER A 509 16.16 -17.20 -0.10
CA SER A 509 15.52 -17.02 -1.40
C SER A 509 16.33 -17.68 -2.52
N ILE A 510 15.63 -18.02 -3.59
CA ILE A 510 16.22 -18.44 -4.87
C ILE A 510 15.67 -17.60 -6.00
N THR A 511 16.48 -17.39 -7.03
CA THR A 511 16.06 -16.71 -8.26
C THR A 511 15.69 -17.76 -9.30
N VAL A 512 14.54 -17.59 -9.96
CA VAL A 512 14.09 -18.40 -11.09
C VAL A 512 13.83 -17.47 -12.26
N LYS A 513 14.40 -17.80 -13.42
CA LYS A 513 14.21 -17.05 -14.67
C LYS A 513 13.36 -17.87 -15.63
N ILE A 514 12.53 -17.20 -16.42
CA ILE A 514 11.77 -17.86 -17.49
C ILE A 514 12.73 -18.59 -18.45
N THR A 515 13.93 -18.07 -18.66
CA THR A 515 14.95 -18.71 -19.49
C THR A 515 15.48 -20.03 -18.93
N ASP A 516 15.36 -20.27 -17.62
CA ASP A 516 15.77 -21.52 -16.99
C ASP A 516 14.67 -22.60 -17.12
N ILE A 517 13.46 -22.17 -17.49
CA ILE A 517 12.35 -23.07 -17.81
C ILE A 517 12.50 -23.46 -19.27
N GLU A 518 13.02 -24.66 -19.51
CA GLU A 518 13.17 -25.18 -20.87
C GLU A 518 11.79 -25.20 -21.55
N VAL A 519 11.63 -24.31 -22.51
CA VAL A 519 10.57 -24.47 -23.50
C VAL A 519 10.98 -25.68 -24.33
N PRO A 520 10.25 -26.77 -24.31
CA PRO A 520 10.55 -27.85 -25.24
C PRO A 520 10.66 -27.23 -26.63
N ASP A 521 11.84 -27.30 -27.24
CA ASP A 521 12.06 -26.89 -28.63
C ASP A 521 11.23 -27.86 -29.50
N GLY A 522 9.96 -27.62 -29.59
CA GLY A 522 9.11 -28.50 -30.37
C GLY A 522 7.64 -28.18 -30.15
N VAL A 523 7.04 -27.85 -31.20
CA VAL A 523 5.63 -27.64 -31.37
C VAL A 523 4.90 -28.93 -31.05
N ASP A 524 3.82 -28.80 -30.27
CA ASP A 524 2.81 -29.84 -30.19
C ASP A 524 2.38 -30.21 -31.61
N ALA A 525 2.82 -31.36 -32.05
CA ALA A 525 2.37 -31.90 -33.31
C ALA A 525 0.89 -32.19 -33.19
N VAL A 526 0.07 -31.67 -34.06
CA VAL A 526 -1.23 -32.24 -34.31
C VAL A 526 -0.98 -33.60 -34.97
N SER A 527 -0.80 -34.64 -34.17
CA SER A 527 -0.62 -35.99 -34.70
C SER A 527 -1.97 -36.63 -34.93
N VAL A 528 -2.24 -36.99 -36.16
CA VAL A 528 -3.30 -37.93 -36.48
C VAL A 528 -2.74 -39.33 -36.23
N ASP A 529 -3.45 -40.17 -35.49
CA ASP A 529 -3.04 -41.54 -35.20
C ASP A 529 -2.59 -42.29 -36.46
N GLY A 530 -1.37 -42.82 -36.43
CA GLY A 530 -0.75 -43.51 -37.55
C GLY A 530 -0.05 -42.64 -38.60
N ALA A 531 0.25 -41.37 -38.28
CA ALA A 531 1.08 -40.52 -39.14
C ALA A 531 2.58 -40.65 -38.79
N VAL A 532 3.46 -40.29 -39.76
CA VAL A 532 4.91 -40.34 -39.62
C VAL A 532 5.37 -39.36 -38.53
N LYS A 533 6.08 -39.84 -37.51
CA LYS A 533 6.62 -39.02 -36.43
C LYS A 533 7.90 -38.32 -36.92
N ALA A 534 8.05 -37.07 -36.48
CA ALA A 534 9.27 -36.30 -36.73
C ALA A 534 9.96 -35.96 -35.40
N THR A 535 11.29 -35.98 -35.42
CA THR A 535 12.16 -35.53 -34.35
C THR A 535 12.97 -34.35 -34.87
N PHE A 536 13.08 -33.31 -34.09
CA PHE A 536 13.79 -32.09 -34.45
C PHE A 536 15.06 -31.97 -33.61
N ALA A 537 16.22 -31.89 -34.28
CA ALA A 537 17.51 -31.68 -33.64
C ALA A 537 18.24 -30.56 -34.37
N HIS A 538 18.36 -29.38 -33.76
CA HIS A 538 18.85 -28.17 -34.43
C HIS A 538 18.03 -27.99 -35.74
N ASP A 539 18.66 -27.65 -36.84
CA ASP A 539 17.95 -27.46 -38.13
C ASP A 539 17.70 -28.77 -38.92
N LEU A 540 17.83 -29.94 -38.27
CA LEU A 540 17.59 -31.24 -38.89
C LEU A 540 16.27 -31.83 -38.42
N VAL A 541 15.37 -32.08 -39.34
CA VAL A 541 14.13 -32.83 -39.11
C VAL A 541 14.37 -34.29 -39.54
N GLN A 542 14.24 -35.21 -38.59
CA GLN A 542 14.39 -36.65 -38.83
C GLN A 542 13.03 -37.32 -38.72
N LEU A 543 12.67 -38.15 -39.69
CA LEU A 543 11.37 -38.81 -39.76
C LEU A 543 11.50 -40.29 -39.33
N SER A 544 10.47 -40.80 -38.64
CA SER A 544 10.41 -42.24 -38.26
C SER A 544 10.40 -43.18 -39.48
N GLU A 545 9.97 -42.68 -40.62
CA GLU A 545 9.96 -43.36 -41.90
C GLU A 545 9.89 -42.34 -43.05
N ALA A 546 10.23 -42.78 -44.27
CA ALA A 546 10.26 -41.89 -45.44
C ALA A 546 8.86 -41.33 -45.77
N ALA A 547 8.77 -40.03 -45.93
CA ALA A 547 7.52 -39.27 -46.19
C ALA A 547 7.76 -38.05 -47.08
N ASN A 548 6.68 -37.46 -47.56
CA ASN A 548 6.72 -36.19 -48.26
C ASN A 548 6.78 -35.04 -47.24
N VAL A 549 7.67 -34.09 -47.42
CA VAL A 549 7.82 -32.95 -46.54
C VAL A 549 7.65 -31.64 -47.35
N SER A 550 6.77 -30.79 -46.88
CA SER A 550 6.56 -29.44 -47.37
C SER A 550 6.75 -28.42 -46.25
N VAL A 551 7.46 -27.33 -46.48
CA VAL A 551 7.66 -26.27 -45.50
C VAL A 551 7.06 -24.99 -46.04
N TYR A 552 6.26 -24.33 -45.19
CA TYR A 552 5.58 -23.08 -45.51
C TYR A 552 6.07 -21.96 -44.60
N SER A 553 6.20 -20.77 -45.14
CA SER A 553 6.43 -19.56 -44.33
C SER A 553 5.20 -19.23 -43.46
N ALA A 554 5.36 -18.34 -42.48
CA ALA A 554 4.25 -17.83 -41.68
C ALA A 554 3.15 -17.15 -42.52
N ALA A 555 3.48 -16.67 -43.71
CA ALA A 555 2.55 -16.09 -44.68
C ALA A 555 1.86 -17.15 -45.58
N GLY A 556 2.08 -18.45 -45.33
CA GLY A 556 1.49 -19.55 -46.08
C GLY A 556 2.18 -19.88 -47.42
N ALA A 557 3.28 -19.19 -47.78
CA ALA A 557 4.04 -19.51 -48.99
C ALA A 557 4.87 -20.77 -48.79
N LYS A 558 4.79 -21.72 -49.74
CA LYS A 558 5.63 -22.94 -49.72
C LYS A 558 7.07 -22.57 -50.09
N VAL A 559 7.99 -22.75 -49.14
CA VAL A 559 9.41 -22.37 -49.30
C VAL A 559 10.34 -23.58 -49.53
N TYR A 560 9.85 -24.78 -49.24
CA TYR A 560 10.60 -26.01 -49.44
C TYR A 560 9.65 -27.20 -49.62
N ALA A 561 10.02 -28.16 -50.46
CA ALA A 561 9.34 -29.42 -50.60
C ALA A 561 10.29 -30.51 -51.05
N LYS A 562 10.17 -31.73 -50.45
CA LYS A 562 10.81 -32.95 -50.90
C LYS A 562 9.88 -34.15 -50.75
N GLN A 563 9.98 -35.07 -51.65
CA GLN A 563 9.18 -36.30 -51.63
C GLN A 563 10.02 -37.48 -51.14
N ASN A 564 9.35 -38.38 -50.39
CA ASN A 564 9.88 -39.66 -49.93
C ASN A 564 11.28 -39.53 -49.28
N VAL A 565 11.45 -38.64 -48.32
CA VAL A 565 12.69 -38.40 -47.58
C VAL A 565 12.55 -38.88 -46.14
N SER A 566 13.66 -39.38 -45.55
CA SER A 566 13.77 -39.73 -44.14
C SER A 566 14.31 -38.63 -43.26
N SER A 567 14.85 -37.57 -43.88
CA SER A 567 15.30 -36.38 -43.14
C SER A 567 15.30 -35.12 -44.03
N VAL A 568 15.18 -33.96 -43.40
CA VAL A 568 15.21 -32.65 -44.03
C VAL A 568 16.11 -31.71 -43.20
N ASN A 569 17.04 -31.04 -43.89
CA ASN A 569 17.89 -30.01 -43.28
C ASN A 569 17.29 -28.63 -43.58
N LEU A 570 16.96 -27.88 -42.56
CA LEU A 570 16.36 -26.56 -42.63
C LEU A 570 17.39 -25.42 -42.46
N ALA A 571 18.67 -25.74 -42.30
CA ALA A 571 19.75 -24.76 -42.05
C ALA A 571 19.90 -23.70 -43.16
N GLN A 572 19.35 -23.92 -44.35
CA GLN A 572 19.39 -22.96 -45.46
C GLN A 572 18.22 -21.98 -45.46
N LEU A 573 17.20 -22.20 -44.58
CA LEU A 573 16.08 -21.29 -44.47
C LEU A 573 16.45 -20.05 -43.63
N PRO A 574 15.98 -18.85 -43.99
CA PRO A 574 16.15 -17.66 -43.15
C PRO A 574 15.60 -17.86 -41.75
N ALA A 575 16.13 -17.12 -40.75
CA ALA A 575 15.58 -17.11 -39.41
C ALA A 575 14.11 -16.63 -39.43
N SER A 576 13.18 -17.51 -39.15
CA SER A 576 11.73 -17.25 -39.15
C SER A 576 10.95 -18.44 -38.63
N ILE A 577 9.65 -18.25 -38.44
CA ILE A 577 8.69 -19.30 -38.11
C ILE A 577 8.21 -19.99 -39.40
N TYR A 578 8.27 -21.30 -39.44
CA TYR A 578 7.80 -22.13 -40.53
C TYR A 578 6.79 -23.16 -40.07
N ILE A 579 5.88 -23.55 -40.97
CA ILE A 579 4.98 -24.70 -40.79
C ILE A 579 5.54 -25.86 -41.64
N ILE A 580 5.89 -26.95 -41.02
CA ILE A 580 6.39 -28.16 -41.68
C ILE A 580 5.22 -29.15 -41.75
N CYS A 581 4.83 -29.53 -42.96
CA CYS A 581 3.82 -30.52 -43.25
C CYS A 581 4.52 -31.81 -43.71
N ILE A 582 4.24 -32.89 -42.99
CA ILE A 582 4.72 -34.24 -43.30
C ILE A 582 3.54 -35.10 -43.71
N GLU A 583 3.59 -35.64 -44.91
CA GLU A 583 2.51 -36.41 -45.52
C GLU A 583 2.95 -37.79 -45.97
N LYS A 584 2.17 -38.80 -45.58
CA LYS A 584 2.32 -40.19 -46.07
C LYS A 584 0.98 -40.90 -46.08
N GLY A 585 0.64 -41.55 -47.22
CA GLY A 585 -0.58 -42.34 -47.31
C GLY A 585 -1.88 -41.59 -47.06
N GLY A 586 -1.94 -40.28 -47.41
CA GLY A 586 -3.12 -39.43 -47.19
C GLY A 586 -3.25 -38.88 -45.75
N LYS A 587 -2.30 -39.20 -44.86
CA LYS A 587 -2.24 -38.65 -43.50
C LYS A 587 -1.20 -37.57 -43.45
N GLN A 588 -1.50 -36.47 -42.73
CA GLN A 588 -0.65 -35.30 -42.58
C GLN A 588 -0.38 -35.00 -41.12
N ASN A 589 0.88 -34.65 -40.79
CA ASN A 589 1.28 -34.03 -39.55
C ASN A 589 1.81 -32.65 -39.86
N LEU A 590 1.37 -31.67 -39.05
CA LEU A 590 1.79 -30.28 -39.15
C LEU A 590 2.65 -29.90 -37.92
N TYR A 591 3.82 -29.36 -38.16
CA TYR A 591 4.73 -28.88 -37.13
C TYR A 591 5.07 -27.40 -37.41
N LYS A 592 4.98 -26.57 -36.39
CA LYS A 592 5.48 -25.18 -36.44
C LYS A 592 6.94 -25.21 -35.99
N TYR A 593 7.86 -24.75 -36.73
CA TYR A 593 9.28 -24.77 -36.40
C TYR A 593 9.88 -23.36 -36.50
N ASN A 594 10.72 -22.99 -35.49
CA ASN A 594 11.39 -21.71 -35.48
C ASN A 594 12.88 -21.90 -35.81
N VAL A 595 13.29 -21.47 -36.99
CA VAL A 595 14.69 -21.43 -37.37
C VAL A 595 15.33 -20.22 -36.69
N LYS A 596 16.24 -20.50 -35.74
CA LYS A 596 17.01 -19.48 -35.01
C LYS A 596 18.41 -19.37 -35.66
N ARG A 597 18.94 -18.20 -35.78
CA ARG A 597 20.34 -17.92 -36.17
C ARG A 597 20.99 -17.00 -35.19
#